data_1f33edf17c0c9d2941faa90407751753
#
_entry.id   1f33edf17c0c9d2941faa90407751753
#
_cell.length_a   1.000
_cell.length_b   1.000
_cell.length_c   1.000
_cell.angle_alpha   90.00
_cell.angle_beta   90.00
_cell.angle_gamma   90.00
#
_symmetry.space_group_name_H-M   'P 1'
#
loop_
_entity.id
_entity.type
_entity.pdbx_description
1 polymer ?
#
loop_
_entity_poly.entity_id
_entity_poly.type
_entity_poly.pdbx_seq_one_letter_code
_entity_poly.pdbx_strand_id
1 'polypeptide(L)'
;MLSAGAAVAISTAAMLPAPATAYASAGGAWYAGDVGDIAATDDTGPPAALPELSSGGPSVVLRQPSATHEVRVAKKRRSARRNHFYYGQCTWWVAQKRYVPWRGNAWAWWWNARRYGFREGRKPRPGAIMVMGRSWSTPYGHVAYVLRVNRDGSFVVSEMNWWGVRGGGWNRVDHRRIKSMRGILGFIY
;
A
#
# COMPACT_ATOMS: atom_id res chain seq x y z
N MET A 1 -41.49 -12.27 -63.85
CA MET A 1 -40.26 -12.51 -63.03
C MET A 1 -40.37 -11.66 -61.77
N LEU A 2 -40.78 -12.28 -60.67
CA LEU A 2 -40.98 -11.62 -59.39
C LEU A 2 -39.76 -11.94 -58.52
N SER A 3 -39.01 -10.92 -58.12
CA SER A 3 -37.88 -11.06 -57.20
C SER A 3 -38.36 -10.85 -55.79
N ALA A 4 -38.20 -11.88 -54.93
CA ALA A 4 -38.53 -11.84 -53.53
C ALA A 4 -37.32 -11.28 -52.72
N GLY A 5 -37.49 -10.11 -52.13
CA GLY A 5 -36.55 -9.51 -51.21
C GLY A 5 -36.70 -10.14 -49.81
N ALA A 6 -35.65 -10.77 -49.30
CA ALA A 6 -35.60 -11.27 -47.93
C ALA A 6 -35.25 -10.13 -46.96
N ALA A 7 -36.16 -9.83 -46.04
CA ALA A 7 -35.93 -8.90 -44.94
C ALA A 7 -35.21 -9.65 -43.80
N VAL A 8 -34.01 -9.18 -43.47
CA VAL A 8 -33.23 -9.64 -42.28
C VAL A 8 -33.72 -8.84 -41.07
N ALA A 9 -34.40 -9.51 -40.15
CA ALA A 9 -34.77 -8.94 -38.87
C ALA A 9 -33.57 -8.98 -37.91
N ILE A 10 -33.05 -7.80 -37.55
CA ILE A 10 -32.04 -7.66 -36.52
C ILE A 10 -32.73 -7.63 -35.16
N SER A 11 -32.63 -8.74 -34.42
CA SER A 11 -33.13 -8.84 -33.04
C SER A 11 -32.12 -8.17 -32.09
N THR A 12 -32.48 -7.01 -31.55
CA THR A 12 -31.74 -6.37 -30.46
C THR A 12 -32.17 -7.03 -29.16
N ALA A 13 -31.37 -7.97 -28.68
CA ALA A 13 -31.52 -8.48 -27.33
C ALA A 13 -31.10 -7.43 -26.31
N ALA A 14 -32.04 -6.86 -25.58
CA ALA A 14 -31.82 -6.01 -24.45
C ALA A 14 -31.14 -6.81 -23.32
N MET A 15 -29.92 -6.49 -23.02
CA MET A 15 -29.18 -7.06 -21.89
C MET A 15 -29.72 -6.44 -20.58
N LEU A 16 -30.54 -7.20 -19.85
CA LEU A 16 -30.94 -6.85 -18.50
C LEU A 16 -29.74 -6.93 -17.57
N PRO A 17 -29.57 -5.98 -16.62
CA PRO A 17 -28.53 -6.08 -15.62
C PRO A 17 -28.82 -7.27 -14.69
N ALA A 18 -27.80 -8.11 -14.46
CA ALA A 18 -27.87 -9.21 -13.54
C ALA A 18 -28.13 -8.70 -12.10
N PRO A 19 -28.94 -9.38 -11.30
CA PRO A 19 -29.22 -9.01 -9.93
C PRO A 19 -27.92 -9.17 -9.11
N ALA A 20 -27.63 -8.18 -8.27
CA ALA A 20 -26.57 -8.25 -7.27
C ALA A 20 -26.91 -9.37 -6.27
N THR A 21 -26.28 -10.52 -6.46
CA THR A 21 -26.35 -11.62 -5.49
C THR A 21 -25.61 -11.19 -4.24
N ALA A 22 -26.36 -10.94 -3.17
CA ALA A 22 -25.85 -10.77 -1.83
C ALA A 22 -25.07 -12.02 -1.43
N TYR A 23 -23.74 -11.89 -1.26
CA TYR A 23 -22.93 -12.95 -0.70
C TYR A 23 -23.22 -13.03 0.80
N ALA A 24 -24.05 -14.01 1.18
CA ALA A 24 -24.25 -14.39 2.57
C ALA A 24 -22.90 -14.83 3.16
N SER A 25 -22.54 -14.19 4.25
CA SER A 25 -21.38 -14.51 5.06
C SER A 25 -21.51 -15.92 5.65
N ALA A 26 -20.65 -16.84 5.22
CA ALA A 26 -20.34 -18.01 6.03
C ALA A 26 -19.46 -17.55 7.20
N GLY A 27 -19.98 -17.63 8.42
CA GLY A 27 -19.31 -17.32 9.65
C GLY A 27 -18.09 -18.23 9.85
N GLY A 28 -16.92 -17.61 9.96
CA GLY A 28 -15.71 -18.19 10.48
C GLY A 28 -15.22 -17.33 11.64
N ALA A 29 -15.56 -17.75 12.86
CA ALA A 29 -14.98 -17.20 14.08
C ALA A 29 -13.50 -17.55 14.15
N TRP A 30 -12.62 -16.53 14.12
CA TRP A 30 -11.21 -16.75 14.40
C TRP A 30 -10.61 -15.57 15.15
N TYR A 31 -10.33 -15.88 16.44
CA TYR A 31 -9.37 -15.30 17.37
C TYR A 31 -9.65 -13.91 17.92
N ALA A 32 -10.36 -13.92 19.07
CA ALA A 32 -9.97 -13.12 20.20
C ALA A 32 -8.61 -13.65 20.71
N GLY A 33 -7.53 -12.98 20.37
CA GLY A 33 -6.19 -13.21 20.93
C GLY A 33 -6.01 -12.23 22.08
N ASP A 34 -5.90 -12.80 23.27
CA ASP A 34 -5.53 -12.26 24.55
C ASP A 34 -4.56 -11.07 24.45
N VAL A 35 -5.00 -9.90 24.88
CA VAL A 35 -4.13 -8.79 25.26
C VAL A 35 -3.74 -9.03 26.71
N GLY A 36 -2.62 -9.75 26.91
CA GLY A 36 -2.03 -9.88 28.22
C GLY A 36 -1.70 -8.52 28.81
N ASP A 37 -2.24 -8.27 30.00
CA ASP A 37 -1.93 -7.16 30.88
C ASP A 37 -0.42 -7.10 31.13
N ILE A 38 0.23 -6.03 30.65
CA ILE A 38 1.57 -5.67 31.09
C ILE A 38 1.39 -4.84 32.35
N ALA A 39 1.58 -5.48 33.49
CA ALA A 39 1.68 -4.81 34.79
C ALA A 39 2.81 -3.75 34.71
N ALA A 40 2.44 -2.51 35.00
CA ALA A 40 3.40 -1.43 35.21
C ALA A 40 4.15 -1.73 36.51
N THR A 41 5.44 -2.06 36.44
CA THR A 41 6.34 -2.03 37.57
C THR A 41 6.78 -0.61 37.82
N ASP A 42 6.26 -0.04 38.89
CA ASP A 42 6.64 1.24 39.45
C ASP A 42 8.05 1.10 40.08
N ASP A 43 9.08 1.54 39.38
CA ASP A 43 10.45 1.62 39.90
C ASP A 43 10.77 3.08 40.20
N THR A 44 10.34 3.51 41.41
CA THR A 44 10.71 4.80 42.01
C THR A 44 12.02 4.71 42.75
N GLY A 45 13.12 4.50 42.03
CA GLY A 45 14.46 4.70 42.55
C GLY A 45 14.95 6.14 42.31
N PRO A 46 15.66 6.79 43.25
CA PRO A 46 16.19 8.13 43.03
C PRO A 46 17.27 8.10 41.93
N PRO A 47 17.32 9.13 41.05
CA PRO A 47 18.28 9.17 39.95
C PRO A 47 19.71 9.25 40.49
N ALA A 48 20.57 8.35 40.03
CA ALA A 48 21.98 8.38 40.28
C ALA A 48 22.58 9.67 39.70
N ALA A 49 23.41 10.36 40.50
CA ALA A 49 24.11 11.55 40.10
C ALA A 49 25.00 11.28 38.89
N LEU A 50 24.81 12.08 37.85
CA LEU A 50 25.63 12.05 36.64
C LEU A 50 27.04 12.57 36.95
N PRO A 51 28.12 11.92 36.46
CA PRO A 51 29.47 12.47 36.60
C PRO A 51 29.60 13.73 35.76
N GLU A 52 30.18 14.78 36.35
CA GLU A 52 30.54 16.03 35.68
C GLU A 52 31.54 15.74 34.55
N LEU A 53 31.09 15.97 33.28
CA LEU A 53 31.94 15.91 32.11
C LEU A 53 32.80 17.18 32.04
N SER A 54 34.11 16.99 32.27
CA SER A 54 35.15 17.98 32.04
C SER A 54 35.04 18.65 30.66
N SER A 55 34.89 19.95 30.65
CA SER A 55 34.88 20.83 29.49
C SER A 55 36.28 20.91 28.84
N GLY A 56 36.53 20.12 27.78
CA GLY A 56 37.81 20.14 27.08
C GLY A 56 37.88 19.30 25.82
N GLY A 57 36.85 19.34 24.96
CA GLY A 57 36.86 18.71 23.64
C GLY A 57 36.77 19.76 22.51
N PRO A 58 37.37 19.48 21.33
CA PRO A 58 37.30 20.42 20.21
C PRO A 58 35.86 20.66 19.80
N SER A 59 35.45 21.93 19.73
CA SER A 59 34.11 22.32 19.27
C SER A 59 33.91 21.87 17.84
N VAL A 60 33.12 20.80 17.67
CA VAL A 60 32.62 20.39 16.34
C VAL A 60 31.58 21.40 15.89
N VAL A 61 32.01 22.34 15.04
CA VAL A 61 31.10 23.26 14.38
C VAL A 61 30.21 22.44 13.42
N LEU A 62 29.03 22.07 13.88
CA LEU A 62 28.00 21.50 13.00
C LEU A 62 27.58 22.57 12.00
N ARG A 63 28.10 22.46 10.78
CA ARG A 63 27.73 23.33 9.67
C ARG A 63 26.25 23.11 9.38
N GLN A 64 25.41 24.04 9.79
CA GLN A 64 24.00 24.01 9.46
C GLN A 64 23.83 24.13 7.94
N PRO A 65 22.95 23.32 7.31
CA PRO A 65 22.70 23.43 5.88
C PRO A 65 22.13 24.82 5.58
N SER A 66 22.63 25.45 4.52
CA SER A 66 22.17 26.78 4.11
C SER A 66 20.67 26.77 3.82
N ALA A 67 19.96 27.83 4.19
CA ALA A 67 18.52 27.99 3.98
C ALA A 67 18.09 27.73 2.51
N THR A 68 18.99 28.02 1.56
CA THR A 68 18.78 27.72 0.13
C THR A 68 18.74 26.23 -0.16
N HIS A 69 19.52 25.40 0.57
CA HIS A 69 19.49 23.95 0.40
C HIS A 69 18.20 23.35 0.96
N GLU A 70 17.74 23.82 2.11
CA GLU A 70 16.49 23.35 2.73
C GLU A 70 15.26 23.72 1.88
N VAL A 71 15.22 24.93 1.31
CA VAL A 71 14.15 25.34 0.40
C VAL A 71 14.13 24.49 -0.88
N ARG A 72 15.29 24.15 -1.45
CA ARG A 72 15.38 23.26 -2.62
C ARG A 72 14.90 21.84 -2.30
N VAL A 73 15.28 21.29 -1.16
CA VAL A 73 14.83 19.95 -0.71
C VAL A 73 13.33 19.95 -0.44
N ALA A 74 12.80 20.99 0.21
CA ALA A 74 11.35 21.14 0.46
C ALA A 74 10.55 21.30 -0.85
N LYS A 75 11.05 22.07 -1.82
CA LYS A 75 10.44 22.24 -3.14
C LYS A 75 10.46 20.94 -3.95
N LYS A 76 11.56 20.17 -3.90
CA LYS A 76 11.66 18.83 -4.53
C LYS A 76 10.71 17.83 -3.88
N ARG A 77 10.53 17.89 -2.55
CA ARG A 77 9.55 17.06 -1.83
C ARG A 77 8.11 17.45 -2.15
N ARG A 78 7.79 18.74 -2.35
CA ARG A 78 6.45 19.20 -2.76
C ARG A 78 6.11 18.83 -4.21
N SER A 79 7.06 18.95 -5.15
CA SER A 79 6.83 18.55 -6.55
C SER A 79 6.72 17.02 -6.71
N ALA A 80 7.38 16.24 -5.84
CA ALA A 80 7.27 14.79 -5.79
C ALA A 80 5.91 14.28 -5.29
N ARG A 81 5.07 15.17 -4.74
CA ARG A 81 3.78 14.81 -4.12
C ARG A 81 2.55 15.05 -5.00
N ARG A 82 2.69 15.35 -6.27
CA ARG A 82 1.53 15.34 -7.17
C ARG A 82 1.08 13.90 -7.39
N ASN A 83 0.19 13.45 -6.51
CA ASN A 83 -0.48 12.18 -6.66
C ASN A 83 -1.46 12.28 -7.84
N HIS A 84 -1.17 11.56 -8.91
CA HIS A 84 -1.96 11.58 -10.15
C HIS A 84 -2.90 10.38 -10.26
N PHE A 85 -3.01 9.58 -9.21
CA PHE A 85 -3.94 8.46 -9.15
C PHE A 85 -5.30 8.90 -8.61
N TYR A 86 -6.34 8.15 -8.95
CA TYR A 86 -7.69 8.42 -8.48
C TYR A 86 -7.79 8.22 -6.97
N TYR A 87 -8.32 9.23 -6.29
CA TYR A 87 -8.61 9.18 -4.86
C TYR A 87 -9.49 7.96 -4.52
N GLY A 88 -9.27 7.36 -3.36
CA GLY A 88 -10.03 6.19 -2.92
C GLY A 88 -9.49 4.85 -3.41
N GLN A 89 -8.46 4.84 -4.28
CA GLN A 89 -7.86 3.65 -4.85
C GLN A 89 -6.58 3.23 -4.12
N CYS A 90 -6.22 1.94 -4.22
CA CYS A 90 -4.96 1.41 -3.68
C CYS A 90 -3.74 2.14 -4.22
N THR A 91 -3.74 2.46 -5.52
CA THR A 91 -2.67 3.21 -6.19
C THR A 91 -2.51 4.62 -5.62
N TRP A 92 -3.62 5.30 -5.34
CA TRP A 92 -3.61 6.62 -4.71
C TRP A 92 -2.99 6.54 -3.32
N TRP A 93 -3.41 5.57 -2.50
CA TRP A 93 -2.90 5.41 -1.14
C TRP A 93 -1.40 5.15 -1.09
N VAL A 94 -0.92 4.23 -1.93
CA VAL A 94 0.52 3.92 -2.00
C VAL A 94 1.31 5.13 -2.48
N ALA A 95 0.80 5.89 -3.46
CA ALA A 95 1.45 7.11 -3.95
C ALA A 95 1.45 8.26 -2.92
N GLN A 96 0.61 8.21 -1.87
CA GLN A 96 0.74 9.10 -0.69
C GLN A 96 1.92 8.71 0.22
N LYS A 97 2.28 7.43 0.25
CA LYS A 97 3.35 6.90 1.10
C LYS A 97 4.72 6.96 0.43
N ARG A 98 4.75 6.84 -0.89
CA ARG A 98 5.99 6.83 -1.69
C ARG A 98 5.85 7.64 -2.96
N TYR A 99 6.99 8.11 -3.45
CA TYR A 99 7.06 8.69 -4.79
C TYR A 99 6.87 7.60 -5.85
N VAL A 100 5.86 7.78 -6.72
CA VAL A 100 5.50 6.89 -7.82
C VAL A 100 5.42 7.73 -9.11
N PRO A 101 6.47 7.72 -9.96
CA PRO A 101 6.53 8.54 -11.17
C PRO A 101 5.76 7.95 -12.36
N TRP A 102 5.45 6.65 -12.32
CA TRP A 102 4.72 5.96 -13.39
C TRP A 102 3.21 6.06 -13.23
N ARG A 103 2.49 5.67 -14.28
CA ARG A 103 1.02 5.58 -14.35
C ARG A 103 0.59 4.13 -14.60
N GLY A 104 -0.73 3.91 -14.67
CA GLY A 104 -1.35 2.65 -15.02
C GLY A 104 -1.95 1.90 -13.85
N ASN A 105 -2.61 0.79 -14.19
CA ASN A 105 -3.25 -0.09 -13.21
C ASN A 105 -2.23 -0.75 -12.28
N ALA A 106 -2.69 -1.16 -11.10
CA ALA A 106 -1.83 -1.68 -10.03
C ALA A 106 -0.91 -2.84 -10.49
N TRP A 107 -1.43 -3.81 -11.27
CA TRP A 107 -0.64 -4.92 -11.78
C TRP A 107 0.54 -4.48 -12.67
N ALA A 108 0.35 -3.38 -13.44
CA ALA A 108 1.36 -2.88 -14.36
C ALA A 108 2.55 -2.19 -13.64
N TRP A 109 2.37 -1.84 -12.37
CA TRP A 109 3.43 -1.22 -11.58
C TRP A 109 4.69 -2.06 -11.49
N TRP A 110 4.54 -3.39 -11.48
CA TRP A 110 5.67 -4.34 -11.48
C TRP A 110 6.64 -4.11 -12.65
N TRP A 111 6.12 -3.90 -13.85
CA TRP A 111 6.95 -3.65 -15.03
C TRP A 111 7.29 -2.16 -15.22
N ASN A 112 6.37 -1.29 -14.82
CA ASN A 112 6.57 0.15 -15.02
C ASN A 112 7.67 0.68 -14.10
N ALA A 113 7.77 0.25 -12.86
CA ALA A 113 8.78 0.70 -11.90
C ALA A 113 10.22 0.54 -12.44
N ARG A 114 10.49 -0.57 -13.11
CA ARG A 114 11.79 -0.87 -13.71
C ARG A 114 12.23 0.17 -14.73
N ARG A 115 11.30 0.69 -15.53
CA ARG A 115 11.58 1.73 -16.54
C ARG A 115 12.00 3.05 -15.92
N TYR A 116 11.67 3.25 -14.66
CA TYR A 116 12.06 4.43 -13.87
C TYR A 116 13.24 4.17 -12.93
N GLY A 117 13.94 3.02 -13.11
CA GLY A 117 15.13 2.68 -12.35
C GLY A 117 14.87 2.16 -10.92
N PHE A 118 13.63 1.83 -10.58
CA PHE A 118 13.31 1.26 -9.27
C PHE A 118 13.71 -0.21 -9.21
N ARG A 119 14.28 -0.61 -8.08
CA ARG A 119 14.66 -2.00 -7.82
C ARG A 119 13.42 -2.82 -7.47
N GLU A 120 13.43 -4.07 -7.89
CA GLU A 120 12.37 -5.02 -7.65
C GLU A 120 12.93 -6.29 -6.98
N GLY A 121 12.07 -7.05 -6.31
CA GLY A 121 12.45 -8.33 -5.73
C GLY A 121 11.29 -9.10 -5.12
N ARG A 122 11.60 -10.27 -4.58
CA ARG A 122 10.61 -11.21 -4.05
C ARG A 122 10.47 -11.15 -2.51
N LYS A 123 11.35 -10.44 -1.83
CA LYS A 123 11.34 -10.37 -0.36
C LYS A 123 10.62 -9.11 0.11
N PRO A 124 9.68 -9.19 1.06
CA PRO A 124 9.08 -8.00 1.65
C PRO A 124 10.13 -7.20 2.41
N ARG A 125 10.03 -5.86 2.36
CA ARG A 125 10.85 -4.94 3.14
C ARG A 125 9.98 -3.80 3.63
N PRO A 126 10.15 -3.28 4.84
CA PRO A 126 9.48 -2.06 5.27
C PRO A 126 9.71 -0.94 4.26
N GLY A 127 8.66 -0.21 3.92
CA GLY A 127 8.71 0.84 2.92
C GLY A 127 8.59 0.38 1.46
N ALA A 128 8.62 -0.91 1.17
CA ALA A 128 8.39 -1.43 -0.18
C ALA A 128 6.93 -1.32 -0.61
N ILE A 129 6.71 -1.31 -1.92
CA ILE A 129 5.38 -1.46 -2.51
C ILE A 129 5.19 -2.93 -2.86
N MET A 130 4.23 -3.59 -2.23
CA MET A 130 3.75 -4.91 -2.65
C MET A 130 2.90 -4.76 -3.91
N VAL A 131 3.15 -5.58 -4.92
CA VAL A 131 2.36 -5.61 -6.16
C VAL A 131 1.71 -6.97 -6.31
N MET A 132 0.39 -6.99 -6.43
CA MET A 132 -0.38 -8.19 -6.75
C MET A 132 -0.75 -8.21 -8.24
N GLY A 133 -0.71 -9.42 -8.80
CA GLY A 133 -1.15 -9.68 -10.16
C GLY A 133 -2.66 -9.54 -10.34
N ARG A 134 -3.07 -9.70 -11.59
CA ARG A 134 -4.50 -9.77 -11.94
C ARG A 134 -5.09 -11.10 -11.47
N SER A 135 -6.32 -11.05 -10.99
CA SER A 135 -7.11 -12.22 -10.65
C SER A 135 -8.60 -11.93 -10.94
N TRP A 136 -9.44 -12.93 -10.79
CA TRP A 136 -10.89 -12.72 -10.92
C TRP A 136 -11.40 -11.67 -9.92
N SER A 137 -10.93 -11.69 -8.67
CA SER A 137 -11.32 -10.72 -7.63
C SER A 137 -10.58 -9.37 -7.71
N THR A 138 -9.48 -9.31 -8.44
CA THR A 138 -8.66 -8.09 -8.63
C THR A 138 -8.26 -7.94 -10.10
N PRO A 139 -9.20 -7.61 -11.00
CA PRO A 139 -8.94 -7.58 -12.44
C PRO A 139 -7.90 -6.53 -12.85
N TYR A 140 -7.73 -5.49 -12.06
CA TYR A 140 -6.72 -4.44 -12.25
C TYR A 140 -5.47 -4.64 -11.40
N GLY A 141 -5.34 -5.81 -10.71
CA GLY A 141 -4.32 -6.04 -9.71
C GLY A 141 -4.55 -5.22 -8.45
N HIS A 142 -3.57 -5.27 -7.53
CA HIS A 142 -3.62 -4.50 -6.29
C HIS A 142 -2.22 -4.09 -5.85
N VAL A 143 -2.10 -2.97 -5.13
CA VAL A 143 -0.85 -2.52 -4.52
C VAL A 143 -1.07 -2.13 -3.08
N ALA A 144 -0.07 -2.40 -2.25
CA ALA A 144 -0.08 -2.05 -0.84
C ALA A 144 1.31 -1.59 -0.37
N TYR A 145 1.33 -0.78 0.66
CA TYR A 145 2.57 -0.30 1.28
C TYR A 145 2.97 -1.23 2.43
N VAL A 146 4.19 -1.77 2.39
CA VAL A 146 4.71 -2.65 3.45
C VAL A 146 5.10 -1.81 4.66
N LEU A 147 4.43 -2.04 5.79
CA LEU A 147 4.71 -1.36 7.05
C LEU A 147 5.86 -2.03 7.81
N ARG A 148 5.79 -3.35 7.96
CA ARG A 148 6.78 -4.14 8.71
C ARG A 148 6.82 -5.57 8.23
N VAL A 149 7.94 -6.24 8.50
CA VAL A 149 8.13 -7.68 8.29
C VAL A 149 8.33 -8.33 9.66
N ASN A 150 7.62 -9.42 9.90
CA ASN A 150 7.70 -10.16 11.15
C ASN A 150 8.80 -11.22 11.09
N ARG A 151 9.21 -11.74 12.25
CA ARG A 151 10.24 -12.78 12.38
C ARG A 151 9.87 -14.10 11.68
N ASP A 152 8.57 -14.42 11.60
CA ASP A 152 8.05 -15.59 10.90
C ASP A 152 7.94 -15.44 9.38
N GLY A 153 8.49 -14.37 8.83
CA GLY A 153 8.44 -14.07 7.38
C GLY A 153 7.12 -13.47 6.90
N SER A 154 6.08 -13.44 7.71
CA SER A 154 4.85 -12.69 7.40
C SER A 154 5.13 -11.18 7.44
N PHE A 155 4.29 -10.40 6.79
CA PHE A 155 4.45 -8.95 6.78
C PHE A 155 3.09 -8.25 6.86
N VAL A 156 3.11 -7.01 7.35
CA VAL A 156 1.92 -6.18 7.47
C VAL A 156 1.97 -5.09 6.41
N VAL A 157 0.87 -4.92 5.72
CA VAL A 157 0.69 -3.87 4.72
C VAL A 157 -0.35 -2.86 5.16
N SER A 158 -0.24 -1.64 4.64
CA SER A 158 -1.30 -0.64 4.64
C SER A 158 -1.79 -0.47 3.22
N GLU A 159 -3.08 -0.60 3.01
CA GLU A 159 -3.69 -0.59 1.70
C GLU A 159 -5.02 0.17 1.70
N MET A 160 -5.57 0.43 0.54
CA MET A 160 -6.86 1.07 0.37
C MET A 160 -7.61 0.36 -0.76
N ASN A 161 -8.94 0.39 -0.69
CA ASN A 161 -9.81 -0.28 -1.64
C ASN A 161 -9.57 -1.80 -1.74
N TRP A 162 -9.40 -2.45 -0.58
CA TRP A 162 -9.36 -3.90 -0.46
C TRP A 162 -10.64 -4.41 0.17
N TRP A 163 -11.38 -5.25 -0.55
CA TRP A 163 -12.69 -5.77 -0.12
C TRP A 163 -12.60 -7.08 0.66
N GLY A 164 -11.41 -7.68 0.76
CA GLY A 164 -11.19 -8.96 1.42
C GLY A 164 -11.07 -8.89 2.96
N VAL A 165 -11.33 -7.73 3.57
CA VAL A 165 -11.34 -7.55 5.03
C VAL A 165 -12.61 -6.83 5.48
N ARG A 166 -13.03 -7.07 6.72
CA ARG A 166 -14.18 -6.39 7.31
C ARG A 166 -13.92 -4.89 7.38
N GLY A 167 -14.85 -4.10 6.86
CA GLY A 167 -14.71 -2.63 6.82
C GLY A 167 -13.77 -2.07 5.76
N GLY A 168 -13.17 -2.94 4.92
CA GLY A 168 -12.41 -2.52 3.76
C GLY A 168 -13.28 -2.00 2.62
N GLY A 169 -12.67 -1.65 1.50
CA GLY A 169 -13.35 -1.18 0.31
C GLY A 169 -12.91 0.21 -0.15
N TRP A 170 -13.66 0.77 -1.09
CA TRP A 170 -13.31 2.05 -1.71
C TRP A 170 -13.15 3.17 -0.67
N ASN A 171 -12.06 3.93 -0.79
CA ASN A 171 -11.70 5.04 0.11
C ASN A 171 -11.51 4.64 1.59
N ARG A 172 -11.36 3.37 1.87
CA ARG A 172 -11.09 2.86 3.23
C ARG A 172 -9.67 2.32 3.29
N VAL A 173 -8.92 2.80 4.27
CA VAL A 173 -7.58 2.30 4.58
C VAL A 173 -7.72 1.16 5.56
N ASP A 174 -7.05 0.08 5.28
CA ASP A 174 -6.94 -1.05 6.17
C ASP A 174 -5.50 -1.55 6.33
N HIS A 175 -5.30 -2.45 7.27
CA HIS A 175 -4.03 -3.07 7.58
C HIS A 175 -4.21 -4.57 7.59
N ARG A 176 -3.41 -5.27 6.77
CA ARG A 176 -3.53 -6.70 6.62
C ARG A 176 -2.21 -7.40 6.86
N ARG A 177 -2.23 -8.50 7.62
CA ARG A 177 -1.09 -9.40 7.75
C ARG A 177 -1.10 -10.41 6.62
N ILE A 178 -0.04 -10.42 5.84
CA ILE A 178 0.16 -11.34 4.72
C ILE A 178 1.07 -12.48 5.18
N LYS A 179 0.59 -13.71 5.05
CA LYS A 179 1.32 -14.94 5.40
C LYS A 179 1.75 -15.75 4.18
N SER A 180 1.25 -15.42 2.99
CA SER A 180 1.52 -16.16 1.75
C SER A 180 1.84 -15.21 0.61
N MET A 181 2.74 -15.63 -0.24
CA MET A 181 3.14 -14.89 -1.46
C MET A 181 2.22 -15.18 -2.67
N ARG A 182 1.16 -15.96 -2.46
CA ARG A 182 0.23 -16.32 -3.55
C ARG A 182 -0.42 -15.06 -4.14
N GLY A 183 -0.36 -14.93 -5.46
CA GLY A 183 -0.90 -13.77 -6.20
C GLY A 183 -0.04 -12.51 -6.15
N ILE A 184 1.07 -12.51 -5.39
CA ILE A 184 1.99 -11.39 -5.32
C ILE A 184 3.07 -11.54 -6.40
N LEU A 185 3.18 -10.54 -7.29
CA LEU A 185 4.22 -10.46 -8.31
C LEU A 185 5.58 -10.16 -7.67
N GLY A 186 5.61 -9.35 -6.63
CA GLY A 186 6.81 -8.99 -5.88
C GLY A 186 6.67 -7.62 -5.21
N PHE A 187 7.85 -7.02 -4.94
CA PHE A 187 7.99 -5.76 -4.20
C PHE A 187 8.86 -4.78 -4.99
N ILE A 188 8.46 -3.51 -5.01
CA ILE A 188 9.23 -2.39 -5.57
C ILE A 188 9.88 -1.67 -4.39
N TYR A 189 11.22 -1.46 -4.46
CA TYR A 189 12.04 -0.90 -3.39
C TYR A 189 12.38 0.57 -3.62
#